data_0d549825ec6ded33d283278b3d942922
#
_entry.id   0d549825ec6ded33d283278b3d942922
#
_cell.length_a   1.000
_cell.length_b   1.000
_cell.length_c   1.000
_cell.angle_alpha   90.00
_cell.angle_beta   90.00
_cell.angle_gamma   90.00
#
_symmetry.space_group_name_H-M   'P 1'
#
loop_
_entity.id
_entity.type
_entity.pdbx_description
1 polymer ?
#
loop_
_entity_poly.entity_id
_entity_poly.type
_entity_poly.pdbx_seq_one_letter_code
_entity_poly.pdbx_strand_id
1 'polypeptide(L)'
;MDNEQKNEDKKLSTVMDALNELEETIDKHVNSIEDKKRELMNITRVESEKAKAKLIEEMKDEGQKTIENAKKEAESEAQKILAKATSDNKKLKTKIDKTFDKSVEHVIKTILGE
;
A
#
# COMPACT_ATOMS: atom_id res chain seq x y z
N MET A 1 -57.83 6.31 -61.56
CA MET A 1 -57.70 5.29 -60.52
C MET A 1 -56.32 4.68 -60.49
N ASP A 2 -55.80 4.21 -61.59
CA ASP A 2 -54.42 3.61 -61.57
C ASP A 2 -53.31 4.57 -61.17
N ASN A 3 -53.42 5.86 -61.46
CA ASN A 3 -52.47 6.86 -61.09
C ASN A 3 -52.46 7.21 -59.59
N GLU A 4 -53.64 7.20 -58.97
CA GLU A 4 -53.74 7.44 -57.51
C GLU A 4 -53.20 6.25 -56.73
N GLN A 5 -53.49 5.05 -57.18
CA GLN A 5 -52.99 3.83 -56.56
C GLN A 5 -51.48 3.70 -56.69
N LYS A 6 -50.89 4.05 -57.82
CA LYS A 6 -49.46 4.11 -58.03
C LYS A 6 -48.80 5.15 -57.15
N ASN A 7 -49.41 6.31 -56.92
CA ASN A 7 -48.91 7.34 -56.03
C ASN A 7 -48.95 6.90 -54.55
N GLU A 8 -50.00 6.23 -54.13
CA GLU A 8 -50.14 5.66 -52.81
C GLU A 8 -49.09 4.56 -52.55
N ASP A 9 -48.90 3.69 -53.55
CA ASP A 9 -47.89 2.64 -53.48
C ASP A 9 -46.46 3.22 -53.38
N LYS A 10 -46.17 4.31 -54.14
CA LYS A 10 -44.89 5.04 -54.02
C LYS A 10 -44.70 5.68 -52.65
N LYS A 11 -45.75 6.30 -52.11
CA LYS A 11 -45.68 6.90 -50.75
C LYS A 11 -45.47 5.84 -49.71
N LEU A 12 -46.13 4.72 -49.78
CA LEU A 12 -45.98 3.60 -48.88
C LEU A 12 -44.58 3.01 -48.97
N SER A 13 -44.05 2.83 -50.17
CA SER A 13 -42.67 2.35 -50.39
C SER A 13 -41.64 3.31 -49.80
N THR A 14 -41.83 4.63 -49.97
CA THR A 14 -40.95 5.64 -49.39
C THR A 14 -40.96 5.60 -47.86
N VAL A 15 -42.13 5.43 -47.25
CA VAL A 15 -42.29 5.28 -45.81
C VAL A 15 -41.61 4.00 -45.31
N MET A 16 -41.78 2.89 -46.02
CA MET A 16 -41.12 1.64 -45.67
C MET A 16 -39.61 1.71 -45.76
N ASP A 17 -39.10 2.36 -46.80
CA ASP A 17 -37.67 2.59 -46.94
C ASP A 17 -37.12 3.46 -45.81
N ALA A 18 -37.84 4.51 -45.43
CA ALA A 18 -37.43 5.38 -44.31
C ALA A 18 -37.43 4.64 -42.97
N LEU A 19 -38.44 3.77 -42.75
CA LEU A 19 -38.47 2.93 -41.56
C LEU A 19 -37.32 1.92 -41.51
N ASN A 20 -37.00 1.30 -42.64
CA ASN A 20 -35.89 0.39 -42.75
C ASN A 20 -34.53 1.09 -42.48
N GLU A 21 -34.34 2.28 -43.02
CA GLU A 21 -33.14 3.11 -42.72
C GLU A 21 -33.06 3.48 -41.24
N LEU A 22 -34.19 3.82 -40.64
CA LEU A 22 -34.25 4.14 -39.22
C LEU A 22 -33.86 2.92 -38.36
N GLU A 23 -34.38 1.74 -38.67
CA GLU A 23 -34.04 0.49 -38.02
C GLU A 23 -32.55 0.19 -38.13
N GLU A 24 -31.95 0.32 -39.32
CA GLU A 24 -30.53 0.14 -39.53
C GLU A 24 -29.68 1.15 -38.70
N THR A 25 -30.11 2.38 -38.63
CA THR A 25 -29.46 3.43 -37.87
C THR A 25 -29.51 3.13 -36.38
N ILE A 26 -30.66 2.68 -35.87
CA ILE A 26 -30.84 2.27 -34.48
C ILE A 26 -29.94 1.09 -34.18
N ASP A 27 -29.88 0.07 -35.01
CA ASP A 27 -29.03 -1.11 -34.82
C ASP A 27 -27.55 -0.74 -34.79
N LYS A 28 -27.11 0.15 -35.67
CA LYS A 28 -25.72 0.67 -35.66
C LYS A 28 -25.42 1.42 -34.39
N HIS A 29 -26.31 2.23 -33.86
CA HIS A 29 -26.14 2.93 -32.61
C HIS A 29 -26.11 1.99 -31.43
N VAL A 30 -26.99 1.01 -31.39
CA VAL A 30 -26.98 -0.02 -30.32
C VAL A 30 -25.66 -0.79 -30.32
N ASN A 31 -25.18 -1.22 -31.48
CA ASN A 31 -23.92 -1.93 -31.61
C ASN A 31 -22.73 -1.04 -31.20
N SER A 32 -22.75 0.24 -31.57
CA SER A 32 -21.72 1.19 -31.18
C SER A 32 -21.68 1.41 -29.66
N ILE A 33 -22.84 1.48 -29.03
CA ILE A 33 -22.95 1.59 -27.56
C ILE A 33 -22.38 0.33 -26.88
N GLU A 34 -22.73 -0.84 -27.40
CA GLU A 34 -22.20 -2.11 -26.87
C GLU A 34 -20.68 -2.18 -26.99
N ASP A 35 -20.12 -1.79 -28.13
CA ASP A 35 -18.68 -1.78 -28.36
C ASP A 35 -17.97 -0.81 -27.42
N LYS A 36 -18.53 0.39 -27.25
CA LYS A 36 -17.99 1.40 -26.32
C LYS A 36 -18.08 0.93 -24.86
N LYS A 37 -19.14 0.27 -24.51
CA LYS A 37 -19.30 -0.33 -23.19
C LYS A 37 -18.21 -1.36 -22.89
N ARG A 38 -17.93 -2.26 -23.83
CA ARG A 38 -16.86 -3.27 -23.71
C ARG A 38 -15.50 -2.59 -23.59
N GLU A 39 -15.24 -1.60 -24.42
CA GLU A 39 -14.00 -0.85 -24.39
C GLU A 39 -13.81 -0.16 -23.03
N LEU A 40 -14.85 0.51 -22.53
CA LEU A 40 -14.83 1.17 -21.23
C LEU A 40 -14.60 0.18 -20.09
N MET A 41 -15.25 -0.97 -20.12
CA MET A 41 -15.06 -2.04 -19.13
C MET A 41 -13.62 -2.57 -19.17
N ASN A 42 -13.05 -2.73 -20.36
CA ASN A 42 -11.67 -3.18 -20.51
C ASN A 42 -10.66 -2.14 -19.97
N ILE A 43 -10.87 -0.87 -20.28
CA ILE A 43 -10.05 0.23 -19.76
C ILE A 43 -10.12 0.27 -18.23
N THR A 44 -11.32 0.17 -17.68
CA THR A 44 -11.53 0.16 -16.23
C THR A 44 -10.80 -1.00 -15.58
N ARG A 45 -10.86 -2.19 -16.17
CA ARG A 45 -10.15 -3.37 -15.66
C ARG A 45 -8.64 -3.17 -15.67
N VAL A 46 -8.10 -2.67 -16.77
CA VAL A 46 -6.66 -2.43 -16.92
C VAL A 46 -6.17 -1.37 -15.93
N GLU A 47 -6.89 -0.25 -15.81
CA GLU A 47 -6.54 0.80 -14.86
C GLU A 47 -6.67 0.34 -13.41
N SER A 48 -7.67 -0.47 -13.11
CA SER A 48 -7.83 -1.07 -11.78
C SER A 48 -6.68 -2.00 -11.43
N GLU A 49 -6.22 -2.83 -12.36
CA GLU A 49 -5.06 -3.71 -12.16
C GLU A 49 -3.77 -2.91 -11.95
N LYS A 50 -3.57 -1.84 -12.71
CA LYS A 50 -2.42 -0.95 -12.53
C LYS A 50 -2.45 -0.27 -11.16
N ALA A 51 -3.61 0.23 -10.74
CA ALA A 51 -3.77 0.84 -9.43
C ALA A 51 -3.49 -0.15 -8.29
N LYS A 52 -3.96 -1.38 -8.42
CA LYS A 52 -3.64 -2.47 -7.48
C LYS A 52 -2.15 -2.75 -7.40
N ALA A 53 -1.50 -2.90 -8.53
CA ALA A 53 -0.06 -3.19 -8.59
C ALA A 53 0.75 -2.07 -7.93
N LYS A 54 0.40 -0.83 -8.22
CA LYS A 54 1.04 0.35 -7.62
C LYS A 54 0.83 0.40 -6.11
N LEU A 55 -0.38 0.12 -5.65
CA LEU A 55 -0.68 0.10 -4.23
C LEU A 55 0.09 -0.99 -3.49
N ILE A 56 0.20 -2.19 -4.06
CA ILE A 56 0.98 -3.29 -3.49
C ILE A 56 2.46 -2.91 -3.39
N GLU A 57 3.01 -2.28 -4.42
CA GLU A 57 4.40 -1.82 -4.41
C GLU A 57 4.65 -0.77 -3.34
N GLU A 58 3.76 0.21 -3.23
CA GLU A 58 3.82 1.24 -2.17
C GLU A 58 3.73 0.62 -0.77
N MET A 59 2.85 -0.34 -0.57
CA MET A 59 2.70 -1.05 0.70
C MET A 59 3.95 -1.87 1.06
N LYS A 60 4.59 -2.49 0.08
CA LYS A 60 5.87 -3.19 0.28
C LYS A 60 6.98 -2.24 0.70
N ASP A 61 7.08 -1.09 0.02
CA ASP A 61 8.07 -0.07 0.34
C ASP A 61 7.86 0.50 1.75
N GLU A 62 6.63 0.81 2.12
CA GLU A 62 6.29 1.25 3.48
C GLU A 62 6.60 0.18 4.52
N GLY A 63 6.28 -1.08 4.22
CA GLY A 63 6.59 -2.21 5.08
C GLY A 63 8.09 -2.36 5.31
N GLN A 64 8.91 -2.23 4.28
CA GLN A 64 10.36 -2.27 4.39
C GLN A 64 10.90 -1.11 5.23
N LYS A 65 10.40 0.10 5.02
CA LYS A 65 10.78 1.26 5.84
C LYS A 65 10.42 1.07 7.30
N THR A 66 9.25 0.53 7.57
CA THR A 66 8.82 0.22 8.94
C THR A 66 9.74 -0.79 9.60
N ILE A 67 10.12 -1.85 8.89
CA ILE A 67 11.07 -2.87 9.38
C ILE A 67 12.45 -2.26 9.63
N GLU A 68 12.97 -1.46 8.70
CA GLU A 68 14.25 -0.79 8.86
C GLU A 68 14.27 0.16 10.07
N ASN A 69 13.21 0.94 10.25
CA ASN A 69 13.07 1.83 11.38
C ASN A 69 12.98 1.06 12.71
N ALA A 70 12.22 -0.03 12.74
CA ALA A 70 12.14 -0.90 13.91
C ALA A 70 13.51 -1.51 14.27
N LYS A 71 14.27 -1.94 13.27
CA LYS A 71 15.65 -2.45 13.48
C LYS A 71 16.56 -1.37 14.05
N LYS A 72 16.52 -0.17 13.51
CA LYS A 72 17.33 0.96 14.00
C LYS A 72 16.97 1.32 15.44
N GLU A 73 15.70 1.35 15.77
CA GLU A 73 15.23 1.59 17.13
C GLU A 73 15.69 0.49 18.08
N ALA A 74 15.56 -0.77 17.66
CA ALA A 74 16.01 -1.91 18.47
C ALA A 74 17.53 -1.88 18.69
N GLU A 75 18.32 -1.57 17.67
CA GLU A 75 19.77 -1.41 17.78
C GLU A 75 20.14 -0.26 18.72
N SER A 76 19.46 0.87 18.60
CA SER A 76 19.67 2.01 19.49
C SER A 76 19.34 1.68 20.94
N GLU A 77 18.23 1.00 21.19
CA GLU A 77 17.85 0.53 22.53
C GLU A 77 18.85 -0.49 23.08
N ALA A 78 19.29 -1.43 22.25
CA ALA A 78 20.30 -2.42 22.65
C ALA A 78 21.62 -1.73 23.05
N GLN A 79 22.06 -0.72 22.29
CA GLN A 79 23.26 0.04 22.62
C GLN A 79 23.09 0.81 23.93
N LYS A 80 21.93 1.41 24.18
CA LYS A 80 21.65 2.08 25.46
C LYS A 80 21.69 1.12 26.65
N ILE A 81 21.09 -0.05 26.48
CA ILE A 81 21.08 -1.10 27.50
C ILE A 81 22.53 -1.57 27.80
N LEU A 82 23.32 -1.81 26.75
CA LEU A 82 24.74 -2.20 26.90
C LEU A 82 25.55 -1.12 27.57
N ALA A 83 25.39 0.13 27.19
CA ALA A 83 26.07 1.26 27.79
C ALA A 83 25.72 1.41 29.27
N LYS A 84 24.48 1.27 29.62
CA LYS A 84 24.02 1.31 31.01
C LYS A 84 24.58 0.13 31.81
N ALA A 85 24.54 -1.07 31.27
CA ALA A 85 25.09 -2.25 31.93
C ALA A 85 26.61 -2.11 32.16
N THR A 86 27.33 -1.60 31.18
CA THR A 86 28.78 -1.31 31.32
C THR A 86 29.05 -0.28 32.40
N SER A 87 28.28 0.81 32.43
CA SER A 87 28.38 1.84 33.45
C SER A 87 28.08 1.31 34.84
N ASP A 88 26.99 0.52 34.98
CA ASP A 88 26.59 -0.07 36.26
C ASP A 88 27.63 -1.09 36.76
N ASN A 89 28.18 -1.91 35.87
CA ASN A 89 29.27 -2.83 36.20
C ASN A 89 30.53 -2.11 36.67
N LYS A 90 30.88 -1.01 36.02
CA LYS A 90 32.02 -0.19 36.43
C LYS A 90 31.84 0.43 37.81
N LYS A 91 30.63 0.93 38.10
CA LYS A 91 30.26 1.45 39.42
C LYS A 91 30.31 0.37 40.49
N LEU A 92 29.79 -0.80 40.18
CA LEU A 92 29.80 -1.94 41.10
C LEU A 92 31.23 -2.38 41.39
N LYS A 93 32.07 -2.48 40.39
CA LYS A 93 33.49 -2.82 40.56
C LYS A 93 34.21 -1.80 41.45
N THR A 94 34.00 -0.53 41.22
CA THR A 94 34.56 0.54 42.06
C THR A 94 34.09 0.42 43.51
N LYS A 95 32.82 0.12 43.72
CA LYS A 95 32.26 -0.06 45.05
C LYS A 95 32.84 -1.29 45.77
N ILE A 96 33.02 -2.38 45.06
CA ILE A 96 33.66 -3.60 45.58
C ILE A 96 35.10 -3.32 45.97
N ASP A 97 35.86 -2.65 45.11
CA ASP A 97 37.28 -2.29 45.39
C ASP A 97 37.38 -1.41 46.64
N LYS A 98 36.52 -0.40 46.78
CA LYS A 98 36.48 0.44 47.97
C LYS A 98 36.13 -0.33 49.24
N THR A 99 35.15 -1.20 49.16
CA THR A 99 34.74 -2.03 50.30
C THR A 99 35.84 -3.01 50.68
N PHE A 100 36.54 -3.57 49.71
CA PHE A 100 37.69 -4.45 49.95
C PHE A 100 38.80 -3.70 50.67
N ASP A 101 39.19 -2.50 50.20
CA ASP A 101 40.22 -1.67 50.82
C ASP A 101 39.85 -1.32 52.26
N LYS A 102 38.61 -0.91 52.51
CA LYS A 102 38.13 -0.64 53.87
C LYS A 102 38.16 -1.87 54.77
N SER A 103 37.84 -3.02 54.25
CA SER A 103 37.89 -4.29 55.00
C SER A 103 39.32 -4.65 55.35
N VAL A 104 40.26 -4.46 54.43
CA VAL A 104 41.68 -4.69 54.67
C VAL A 104 42.23 -3.73 55.77
N GLU A 105 41.92 -2.45 55.68
CA GLU A 105 42.23 -1.45 56.68
C GLU A 105 41.70 -1.83 58.07
N HIS A 106 40.44 -2.25 58.12
CA HIS A 106 39.80 -2.65 59.35
C HIS A 106 40.50 -3.87 59.99
N VAL A 107 40.89 -4.86 59.23
CA VAL A 107 41.62 -6.03 59.67
C VAL A 107 42.99 -5.64 60.21
N ILE A 108 43.69 -4.81 59.47
CA ILE A 108 45.02 -4.33 59.89
C ILE A 108 44.96 -3.58 61.23
N LYS A 109 44.01 -2.65 61.35
CA LYS A 109 43.78 -1.91 62.60
C LYS A 109 43.45 -2.83 63.77
N THR A 110 42.61 -3.81 63.55
CA THR A 110 42.24 -4.81 64.56
C THR A 110 43.42 -5.65 64.99
N ILE A 111 44.28 -6.06 64.06
CA ILE A 111 45.47 -6.86 64.36
C ILE A 111 46.51 -6.00 65.15
N LEU A 112 46.65 -4.73 64.80
CA LEU A 112 47.61 -3.82 65.48
C LEU A 112 47.08 -3.25 66.79
N GLY A 113 45.81 -3.53 67.15
CA GLY A 113 45.26 -3.03 68.40
C GLY A 113 44.87 -1.57 68.40
N GLU A 114 44.72 -1.01 67.17
CA GLU A 114 44.25 0.38 66.96
C GLU A 114 42.71 0.45 66.79
#